data_65a7e2bcb06f0724f31cf1cb719c4b22
#
_entry.id   65a7e2bcb06f0724f31cf1cb719c4b22
#
_cell.length_a   1.000
_cell.length_b   1.000
_cell.length_c   1.000
_cell.angle_alpha   90.00
_cell.angle_beta   90.00
_cell.angle_gamma   90.00
#
_symmetry.space_group_name_H-M   'P 1'
#
loop_
_entity.id
_entity.type
_entity.pdbx_description
1 polymer ?
#
loop_
_entity_poly.entity_id
_entity_poly.type
_entity_poly.pdbx_seq_one_letter_code
_entity_poly.pdbx_strand_id
1 'polypeptide(L)'
;MSVTLDQARIISEAALSKARELGLKPISVTIMDPRTSLVACLSEEGVSQMRWRIAQGKANAAIKLGLGTRALMVRAEQQAYFIQAMNGLADGEFAPVPGLSLIHI
;
A
#
# COMPACT_ATOMS: atom_id res chain seq x y z
N MET A 1 -10.06 4.25 15.03
CA MET A 1 -8.81 3.90 15.74
C MET A 1 -7.68 3.71 14.74
N SER A 2 -6.48 4.05 15.16
CA SER A 2 -5.29 3.90 14.31
C SER A 2 -4.50 2.67 14.70
N VAL A 3 -3.74 2.13 13.74
CA VAL A 3 -2.78 1.07 14.02
C VAL A 3 -1.65 1.62 14.90
N THR A 4 -1.27 0.85 15.92
CA THR A 4 -0.13 1.20 16.77
C THR A 4 1.18 0.75 16.10
N LEU A 5 2.31 1.28 16.57
CA LEU A 5 3.61 0.85 16.09
C LEU A 5 3.85 -0.64 16.36
N ASP A 6 3.45 -1.13 17.52
CA ASP A 6 3.60 -2.55 17.86
C ASP A 6 2.76 -3.42 16.93
N GLN A 7 1.53 -3.04 16.64
CA GLN A 7 0.68 -3.73 15.67
C GLN A 7 1.31 -3.71 14.27
N ALA A 8 1.85 -2.55 13.86
CA ALA A 8 2.50 -2.43 12.56
C ALA A 8 3.73 -3.34 12.45
N ARG A 9 4.50 -3.48 13.51
CA ARG A 9 5.64 -4.41 13.55
C ARG A 9 5.19 -5.85 13.38
N ILE A 10 4.15 -6.27 14.10
CA ILE A 10 3.60 -7.63 14.01
C ILE A 10 3.12 -7.91 12.59
N ILE A 11 2.36 -6.98 12.01
CA ILE A 11 1.84 -7.12 10.64
C ILE A 11 3.00 -7.20 9.63
N SER A 12 3.99 -6.32 9.76
CA SER A 12 5.15 -6.30 8.86
C SER A 12 5.94 -7.59 8.91
N GLU A 13 6.23 -8.08 10.11
CA GLU A 13 6.99 -9.32 10.30
C GLU A 13 6.22 -10.53 9.78
N ALA A 14 4.90 -10.58 10.00
CA ALA A 14 4.06 -11.64 9.46
C ALA A 14 4.04 -11.64 7.94
N ALA A 15 3.96 -10.46 7.32
CA ALA A 15 3.98 -10.33 5.87
C ALA A 15 5.32 -10.78 5.27
N LEU A 16 6.43 -10.36 5.87
CA LEU A 16 7.77 -10.77 5.43
C LEU A 16 7.99 -12.27 5.58
N SER A 17 7.56 -12.82 6.71
CA SER A 17 7.65 -14.26 6.98
C SER A 17 6.83 -15.07 5.96
N LYS A 18 5.62 -14.61 5.65
CA LYS A 18 4.76 -15.27 4.67
C LYS A 18 5.36 -15.20 3.26
N ALA A 19 5.95 -14.09 2.91
CA ALA A 19 6.63 -13.95 1.61
C ALA A 19 7.78 -14.93 1.48
N ARG A 20 8.56 -15.15 2.54
CA ARG A 20 9.65 -16.13 2.54
C ARG A 20 9.12 -17.56 2.49
N GLU A 21 8.06 -17.85 3.22
CA GLU A 21 7.39 -19.16 3.19
C GLU A 21 6.91 -19.51 1.79
N LEU A 22 6.33 -18.54 1.07
CA LEU A 22 5.80 -18.74 -0.28
C LEU A 22 6.88 -18.65 -1.37
N GLY A 23 8.12 -18.35 -1.03
CA GLY A 23 9.22 -18.23 -2.00
C GLY A 23 9.05 -17.06 -2.97
N LEU A 24 8.39 -15.98 -2.54
CA LEU A 24 8.21 -14.80 -3.38
C LEU A 24 9.54 -14.06 -3.60
N LYS A 25 9.58 -13.25 -4.65
CA LYS A 25 10.68 -12.29 -4.83
C LYS A 25 10.68 -11.30 -3.66
N PRO A 26 11.82 -10.61 -3.42
CA PRO A 26 11.89 -9.63 -2.34
C PRO A 26 10.75 -8.62 -2.41
N ILE A 27 10.19 -8.27 -1.24
CA ILE A 27 9.04 -7.37 -1.14
C ILE A 27 9.34 -6.18 -0.23
N SER A 28 8.52 -5.14 -0.36
CA SER A 28 8.43 -4.05 0.59
C SER A 28 7.05 -4.09 1.26
N VAL A 29 7.03 -3.83 2.57
CA VAL A 29 5.80 -3.74 3.35
C VAL A 29 5.69 -2.33 3.89
N THR A 30 4.58 -1.67 3.60
CA THR A 30 4.30 -0.31 4.08
C THR A 30 2.97 -0.31 4.82
N ILE A 31 2.97 0.26 6.02
CA ILE A 31 1.78 0.40 6.85
C ILE A 31 1.57 1.88 7.16
N MET A 32 0.38 2.35 6.87
CA MET A 32 0.00 3.75 7.06
C MET A 32 -1.24 3.82 7.96
N ASP A 33 -1.37 4.92 8.69
CA ASP A 33 -2.57 5.18 9.49
C ASP A 33 -3.67 5.82 8.62
N PRO A 34 -4.90 6.00 9.15
CA PRO A 34 -5.99 6.58 8.37
C PRO A 34 -5.75 8.01 7.87
N ARG A 35 -4.76 8.71 8.42
CA ARG A 35 -4.38 10.05 7.98
C ARG A 35 -3.34 10.03 6.86
N THR A 36 -3.01 8.84 6.35
CA THR A 36 -1.95 8.61 5.38
C THR A 36 -0.54 8.91 5.91
N SER A 37 -0.38 8.88 7.24
CA SER A 37 0.94 8.98 7.86
C SER A 37 1.61 7.61 7.87
N LEU A 38 2.88 7.59 7.53
CA LEU A 38 3.68 6.37 7.53
C LEU A 38 3.91 5.91 8.97
N VAL A 39 3.56 4.67 9.28
CA VAL A 39 3.82 4.05 10.58
C VAL A 39 5.04 3.14 10.51
N ALA A 40 5.12 2.29 9.48
CA ALA A 40 6.25 1.39 9.30
C ALA A 40 6.46 1.10 7.81
N CYS A 41 7.73 1.00 7.42
CA CYS A 41 8.10 0.59 6.07
C CYS A 41 9.34 -0.29 6.16
N LEU A 42 9.23 -1.53 5.72
CA LEU A 42 10.32 -2.49 5.71
C LEU A 42 10.52 -3.03 4.30
N SER A 43 11.75 -3.01 3.83
CA SER A 43 12.12 -3.54 2.52
C SER A 43 13.14 -4.64 2.70
N GLU A 44 12.93 -5.78 2.03
CA GLU A 44 13.89 -6.86 2.03
C GLU A 44 15.10 -6.52 1.18
N GLU A 45 16.25 -7.14 1.46
CA GLU A 45 17.44 -7.01 0.63
C GLU A 45 17.13 -7.47 -0.81
N GLY A 46 17.67 -6.75 -1.77
CA GLY A 46 17.48 -7.08 -3.19
C GLY A 46 16.19 -6.59 -3.80
N VAL A 47 15.30 -5.95 -3.01
CA VAL A 47 14.08 -5.34 -3.56
C VAL A 47 14.45 -4.12 -4.43
N SER A 48 13.68 -3.87 -5.50
CA SER A 48 13.93 -2.72 -6.37
C SER A 48 13.64 -1.41 -5.64
N GLN A 49 14.33 -0.34 -6.05
CA GLN A 49 14.23 0.98 -5.41
C GLN A 49 12.82 1.56 -5.40
N MET A 50 12.00 1.20 -6.36
CA MET A 50 10.65 1.75 -6.49
C MET A 50 9.60 1.00 -5.67
N ARG A 51 9.92 -0.18 -5.12
CA ARG A 51 8.90 -1.01 -4.45
C ARG A 51 8.26 -0.35 -3.24
N TRP A 52 9.05 0.31 -2.39
CA TRP A 52 8.49 0.97 -1.23
C TRP A 52 7.59 2.15 -1.62
N ARG A 53 7.94 2.86 -2.70
CA ARG A 53 7.12 3.97 -3.21
C ARG A 53 5.81 3.48 -3.79
N ILE A 54 5.83 2.36 -4.52
CA ILE A 54 4.63 1.73 -5.04
C ILE A 54 3.73 1.27 -3.89
N ALA A 55 4.30 0.64 -2.86
CA ALA A 55 3.56 0.22 -1.68
C ALA A 55 2.92 1.40 -0.96
N GLN A 56 3.65 2.49 -0.79
CA GLN A 56 3.13 3.71 -0.19
C GLN A 56 2.01 4.32 -1.03
N GLY A 57 2.16 4.35 -2.35
CA GLY A 57 1.15 4.86 -3.27
C GLY A 57 -0.13 4.03 -3.24
N LYS A 58 -0.02 2.70 -3.12
CA LYS A 58 -1.17 1.80 -2.95
C LYS A 58 -1.92 2.11 -1.67
N ALA A 59 -1.21 2.22 -0.55
CA ALA A 59 -1.82 2.51 0.74
C ALA A 59 -2.48 3.89 0.75
N ASN A 60 -1.80 4.88 0.21
CA ASN A 60 -2.32 6.24 0.11
C ASN A 60 -3.61 6.31 -0.71
N ALA A 61 -3.62 5.67 -1.87
CA ALA A 61 -4.81 5.64 -2.74
C ALA A 61 -5.99 4.96 -2.04
N ALA A 62 -5.75 3.82 -1.42
CA ALA A 62 -6.81 3.07 -0.74
C ALA A 62 -7.39 3.86 0.43
N ILE A 63 -6.56 4.50 1.25
CA ILE A 63 -7.00 5.27 2.40
C ILE A 63 -7.81 6.49 1.95
N LYS A 64 -7.31 7.25 0.98
CA LYS A 64 -7.97 8.48 0.52
C LYS A 64 -9.29 8.23 -0.18
N LEU A 65 -9.44 7.12 -0.89
CA LEU A 65 -10.68 6.78 -1.59
C LEU A 65 -11.53 5.76 -0.84
N GLY A 66 -11.00 5.14 0.23
CA GLY A 66 -11.72 4.12 0.98
C GLY A 66 -11.94 2.83 0.22
N LEU A 67 -11.09 2.53 -0.77
CA LEU A 67 -11.21 1.36 -1.65
C LEU A 67 -9.93 0.54 -1.61
N GLY A 68 -10.06 -0.79 -1.72
CA GLY A 68 -8.91 -1.65 -1.95
C GLY A 68 -8.29 -1.38 -3.33
N THR A 69 -7.00 -1.66 -3.50
CA THR A 69 -6.30 -1.32 -4.73
C THR A 69 -6.79 -2.08 -5.96
N ARG A 70 -7.36 -3.28 -5.79
CA ARG A 70 -7.96 -4.00 -6.91
C ARG A 70 -9.18 -3.26 -7.46
N ALA A 71 -10.03 -2.73 -6.59
CA ALA A 71 -11.19 -1.92 -6.99
C ALA A 71 -10.75 -0.63 -7.68
N LEU A 72 -9.66 -0.01 -7.22
CA LEU A 72 -9.08 1.17 -7.86
C LEU A 72 -8.53 0.85 -9.25
N MET A 73 -7.91 -0.32 -9.43
CA MET A 73 -7.43 -0.74 -10.75
C MET A 73 -8.58 -0.90 -11.74
N VAL A 74 -9.67 -1.53 -11.33
CA VAL A 74 -10.87 -1.66 -12.17
C VAL A 74 -11.42 -0.28 -12.54
N ARG A 75 -11.45 0.63 -11.58
CA ARG A 75 -11.92 2.00 -11.83
C ARG A 75 -10.99 2.76 -12.76
N ALA A 76 -9.68 2.54 -12.64
CA ALA A 76 -8.71 3.15 -13.55
C ALA A 76 -8.88 2.66 -14.99
N GLU A 77 -9.23 1.39 -15.17
CA GLU A 77 -9.50 0.83 -16.50
C GLU A 77 -10.80 1.39 -17.11
N GLN A 78 -11.83 1.61 -16.29
CA GLN A 78 -13.14 2.05 -16.75
C GLN A 78 -13.31 3.56 -16.76
N GLN A 79 -12.64 4.26 -15.85
CA GLN A 79 -12.75 5.69 -15.64
C GLN A 79 -11.39 6.32 -15.39
N ALA A 80 -10.50 6.19 -16.35
CA ALA A 80 -9.12 6.67 -16.24
C ALA A 80 -9.03 8.16 -15.86
N TYR A 81 -9.97 8.98 -16.37
CA TYR A 81 -10.01 10.41 -16.06
C TYR A 81 -10.21 10.67 -14.56
N PHE A 82 -11.00 9.84 -13.88
CA PHE A 82 -11.23 9.97 -12.44
C PHE A 82 -9.94 9.70 -11.67
N ILE A 83 -9.25 8.63 -12.00
CA ILE A 83 -8.00 8.25 -11.32
C ILE A 83 -6.91 9.28 -11.58
N GLN A 84 -6.81 9.83 -12.79
CA GLN A 84 -5.85 10.88 -13.09
C GLN A 84 -6.12 12.15 -12.29
N ALA A 85 -7.39 12.54 -12.16
CA ALA A 85 -7.77 13.69 -11.34
C ALA A 85 -7.43 13.47 -9.87
N MET A 86 -7.72 12.28 -9.33
CA MET A 86 -7.41 11.94 -7.94
C MET A 86 -5.91 11.89 -7.71
N ASN A 87 -5.14 11.38 -8.67
CA ASN A 87 -3.69 11.37 -8.59
C ASN A 87 -3.12 12.79 -8.52
N GLY A 88 -3.66 13.71 -9.29
CA GLY A 88 -3.28 15.12 -9.21
C GLY A 88 -3.58 15.74 -7.84
N LEU A 89 -4.76 15.45 -7.27
CA LEU A 89 -5.12 15.91 -5.93
C LEU A 89 -4.26 15.30 -4.84
N ALA A 90 -3.71 14.11 -5.06
CA ALA A 90 -2.85 13.40 -4.11
C ALA A 90 -1.36 13.63 -4.37
N ASP A 91 -1.00 14.63 -5.16
CA ASP A 91 0.38 14.99 -5.50
C ASP A 91 1.16 13.83 -6.16
N GLY A 92 0.48 13.04 -6.97
CA GLY A 92 1.10 11.92 -7.68
C GLY A 92 1.31 10.66 -6.83
N GLU A 93 0.83 10.62 -5.60
CA GLU A 93 1.05 9.51 -4.68
C GLU A 93 -0.05 8.44 -4.75
N PHE A 94 -0.51 8.12 -5.96
CA PHE A 94 -1.48 7.06 -6.21
C PHE A 94 -0.87 5.92 -6.99
N ALA A 95 -1.14 4.69 -6.55
CA ALA A 95 -0.78 3.48 -7.29
C ALA A 95 -2.00 2.54 -7.32
N PRO A 96 -2.89 2.66 -8.33
CA PRO A 96 -4.13 1.89 -8.39
C PRO A 96 -3.90 0.48 -8.96
N VAL A 97 -3.03 -0.28 -8.31
CA VAL A 97 -2.72 -1.65 -8.69
C VAL A 97 -2.94 -2.59 -7.51
N PRO A 98 -3.29 -3.87 -7.72
CA PRO A 98 -3.57 -4.80 -6.61
C PRO A 98 -2.41 -4.98 -5.64
N GLY A 99 -2.69 -5.42 -4.44
CA GLY A 99 -1.70 -5.78 -3.44
C GLY A 99 -1.85 -5.10 -2.09
N LEU A 100 -2.94 -4.36 -1.88
CA LEU A 100 -3.18 -3.72 -0.59
C LEU A 100 -4.42 -4.30 0.07
N SER A 101 -4.38 -4.44 1.38
CA SER A 101 -5.54 -4.71 2.23
C SER A 101 -5.82 -3.53 3.14
N LEU A 102 -7.09 -3.16 3.26
CA LEU A 102 -7.55 -2.28 4.31
C LEU A 102 -7.89 -3.11 5.54
N ILE A 103 -7.31 -2.74 6.67
CA ILE A 103 -7.58 -3.41 7.94
C ILE A 103 -8.29 -2.42 8.84
N HIS A 104 -9.49 -2.76 9.27
CA HIS A 104 -10.28 -1.96 10.19
C HIS A 104 -10.02 -2.42 11.62
N ILE A 105 -9.42 -1.56 12.39
CA ILE A 105 -9.07 -1.84 13.79
C ILE A 105 -9.92 -0.97 14.71
#